data_486cb50ebb9b167fef9a4a5fff8177e4
#
_entry.id   486cb50ebb9b167fef9a4a5fff8177e4
#
_cell.length_a   1.000
_cell.length_b   1.000
_cell.length_c   1.000
_cell.angle_alpha   90.00
_cell.angle_beta   90.00
_cell.angle_gamma   90.00
#
_symmetry.space_group_name_H-M   'P 1'
#
loop_
_entity.id
_entity.type
_entity.pdbx_description
1 polymer ?
#
loop_
_entity_poly.entity_id
_entity_poly.type
_entity_poly.pdbx_seq_one_letter_code
_entity_poly.pdbx_strand_id
1 'polypeptide(L)'
;STKEEIAAIAADTKNTDSAMAAAAAAAAAAAGAVPTTYSGEDPRSLAKPLVAAQGWGDSEYQCLVLLWNRESQWNPYAENASSGAYGIPQSLPGSKMASAGADWRTNPITQINWGIGYIKGRYGTPCSAWAHSSAVGWY
;
A
#
# COMPACT_ATOMS: atom_id res chain seq x y z
N SER A 1 13.21 9.02 -2.32
CA SER A 1 13.27 8.41 -3.66
C SER A 1 14.14 9.24 -4.59
N THR A 2 14.96 8.59 -5.39
CA THR A 2 15.76 9.24 -6.43
C THR A 2 14.91 9.49 -7.68
N LYS A 3 15.42 10.30 -8.63
CA LYS A 3 14.72 10.53 -9.89
C LYS A 3 14.51 9.25 -10.69
N GLU A 4 15.51 8.36 -10.70
CA GLU A 4 15.41 7.06 -11.36
C GLU A 4 14.36 6.17 -10.71
N GLU A 5 14.32 6.13 -9.38
CA GLU A 5 13.31 5.38 -8.64
C GLU A 5 11.90 5.88 -8.96
N ILE A 6 11.70 7.19 -8.96
CA ILE A 6 10.42 7.82 -9.27
C ILE A 6 9.97 7.46 -10.68
N ALA A 7 10.87 7.56 -11.67
CA ALA A 7 10.56 7.22 -13.04
C ALA A 7 10.22 5.74 -13.20
N ALA A 8 10.96 4.85 -12.53
CA ALA A 8 10.72 3.41 -12.58
C ALA A 8 9.36 3.05 -11.99
N ILE A 9 9.03 3.61 -10.81
CA ILE A 9 7.73 3.37 -10.16
C ILE A 9 6.59 3.87 -11.04
N ALA A 10 6.71 5.09 -11.58
CA ALA A 10 5.67 5.68 -12.42
C ALA A 10 5.44 4.88 -13.69
N ALA A 11 6.53 4.43 -14.35
CA ALA A 11 6.43 3.63 -15.58
C ALA A 11 5.77 2.29 -15.32
N ASP A 12 6.16 1.61 -14.24
CA ASP A 12 5.64 0.29 -13.91
C ASP A 12 4.17 0.32 -13.49
N THR A 13 3.78 1.31 -12.69
CA THR A 13 2.39 1.40 -12.21
C THR A 13 1.42 1.84 -13.28
N LYS A 14 1.87 2.52 -14.32
CA LYS A 14 1.01 3.00 -15.41
C LYS A 14 0.22 1.87 -16.08
N ASN A 15 0.82 0.70 -16.22
CA ASN A 15 0.22 -0.44 -16.90
C ASN A 15 -0.62 -1.32 -15.97
N THR A 16 -0.58 -1.06 -14.65
CA THR A 16 -1.24 -1.91 -13.66
C THR A 16 -2.38 -1.22 -12.93
N ASP A 17 -2.65 0.06 -13.22
CA ASP A 17 -3.65 0.85 -12.48
C ASP A 17 -5.05 0.19 -12.49
N SER A 18 -5.51 -0.31 -13.64
CA SER A 18 -6.81 -0.98 -13.74
C SER A 18 -6.86 -2.28 -12.95
N ALA A 19 -5.77 -3.06 -13.00
CA ALA A 19 -5.65 -4.31 -12.24
C ALA A 19 -5.60 -4.03 -10.75
N MET A 20 -4.90 -2.98 -10.33
CA MET A 20 -4.84 -2.59 -8.92
C MET A 20 -6.18 -2.10 -8.39
N ALA A 21 -6.93 -1.35 -9.17
CA ALA A 21 -8.26 -0.89 -8.78
C ALA A 21 -9.19 -2.08 -8.57
N ALA A 22 -9.15 -3.07 -9.46
CA ALA A 22 -9.95 -4.29 -9.34
C ALA A 22 -9.51 -5.11 -8.13
N ALA A 23 -8.20 -5.23 -7.88
CA ALA A 23 -7.65 -5.97 -6.74
C ALA A 23 -8.03 -5.30 -5.43
N ALA A 24 -7.97 -3.97 -5.34
CA ALA A 24 -8.36 -3.24 -4.14
C ALA A 24 -9.86 -3.38 -3.85
N ALA A 25 -10.70 -3.32 -4.90
CA ALA A 25 -12.14 -3.51 -4.75
C ALA A 25 -12.48 -4.95 -4.32
N ALA A 26 -11.81 -5.94 -4.89
CA ALA A 26 -11.98 -7.34 -4.52
C ALA A 26 -11.54 -7.60 -3.08
N ALA A 27 -10.41 -7.01 -2.65
CA ALA A 27 -9.93 -7.10 -1.27
C ALA A 27 -10.96 -6.50 -0.30
N ALA A 28 -11.48 -5.33 -0.61
CA ALA A 28 -12.49 -4.67 0.22
C ALA A 28 -13.79 -5.49 0.29
N ALA A 29 -14.23 -6.08 -0.82
CA ALA A 29 -15.42 -6.91 -0.88
C ALA A 29 -15.27 -8.22 -0.13
N ALA A 30 -14.09 -8.86 -0.24
CA ALA A 30 -13.80 -10.12 0.46
C ALA A 30 -13.64 -9.93 1.95
N ALA A 31 -13.42 -8.73 2.40
CA ALA A 31 -13.08 -8.37 3.76
C ALA A 31 -14.30 -8.00 4.62
N GLY A 32 -15.45 -8.66 4.45
CA GLY A 32 -16.67 -8.32 5.17
C GLY A 32 -16.58 -8.30 6.71
N ALA A 33 -15.54 -8.91 7.30
CA ALA A 33 -15.30 -8.89 8.75
C ALA A 33 -14.15 -7.94 9.13
N VAL A 34 -13.55 -7.21 8.20
CA VAL A 34 -12.43 -6.33 8.46
C VAL A 34 -12.92 -4.89 8.68
N PRO A 35 -12.08 -4.05 9.34
CA PRO A 35 -12.48 -2.68 9.62
C PRO A 35 -12.70 -1.88 8.34
N THR A 36 -13.84 -1.17 8.29
CA THR A 36 -14.18 -0.27 7.18
C THR A 36 -14.23 1.19 7.62
N THR A 37 -14.21 1.41 8.94
CA THR A 37 -14.28 2.75 9.53
C THR A 37 -13.06 2.98 10.41
N TYR A 38 -12.39 4.10 10.20
CA TYR A 38 -11.23 4.50 10.99
C TYR A 38 -11.68 5.34 12.20
N SER A 39 -11.24 4.95 13.38
CA SER A 39 -11.56 5.62 14.63
C SER A 39 -10.31 5.99 15.45
N GLY A 40 -9.16 6.12 14.79
CA GLY A 40 -7.91 6.52 15.44
C GLY A 40 -7.01 5.36 15.86
N GLU A 41 -7.31 4.13 15.43
CA GLU A 41 -6.50 2.96 15.76
C GLU A 41 -5.11 3.05 15.08
N ASP A 42 -4.12 2.32 15.62
CA ASP A 42 -2.82 2.18 14.99
C ASP A 42 -2.99 1.55 13.59
N PRO A 43 -2.49 2.19 12.53
CA PRO A 43 -2.60 1.63 11.19
C PRO A 43 -2.05 0.21 11.04
N ARG A 44 -1.02 -0.16 11.79
CA ARG A 44 -0.47 -1.53 11.76
C ARG A 44 -1.51 -2.54 12.20
N SER A 45 -2.25 -2.23 13.27
CA SER A 45 -3.30 -3.12 13.76
C SER A 45 -4.47 -3.22 12.79
N LEU A 46 -4.78 -2.16 12.06
CA LEU A 46 -5.79 -2.17 11.01
C LEU A 46 -5.40 -3.06 9.84
N ALA A 47 -4.10 -3.09 9.50
CA ALA A 47 -3.59 -3.88 8.38
C ALA A 47 -3.64 -5.39 8.63
N LYS A 48 -3.52 -5.84 9.86
CA LYS A 48 -3.44 -7.27 10.18
C LYS A 48 -4.63 -8.07 9.65
N PRO A 49 -5.90 -7.71 9.93
CA PRO A 49 -7.03 -8.43 9.36
C PRO A 49 -7.15 -8.25 7.84
N LEU A 50 -6.71 -7.12 7.30
CA LEU A 50 -6.73 -6.89 5.86
C LEU A 50 -5.74 -7.80 5.12
N VAL A 51 -4.58 -8.03 5.71
CA VAL A 51 -3.58 -9.00 5.21
C VAL A 51 -4.15 -10.42 5.27
N ALA A 52 -4.75 -10.79 6.40
CA ALA A 52 -5.35 -12.09 6.58
C ALA A 52 -6.46 -12.36 5.57
N ALA A 53 -7.23 -11.35 5.20
CA ALA A 53 -8.30 -11.45 4.21
C ALA A 53 -7.77 -11.83 2.81
N GLN A 54 -6.49 -11.57 2.53
CA GLN A 54 -5.84 -11.98 1.28
C GLN A 54 -5.38 -13.44 1.31
N GLY A 55 -5.53 -14.13 2.42
CA GLY A 55 -4.98 -15.47 2.61
C GLY A 55 -3.50 -15.46 3.00
N TRP A 56 -2.96 -14.30 3.36
CA TRP A 56 -1.57 -14.16 3.77
C TRP A 56 -1.43 -14.38 5.26
N GLY A 57 -0.40 -15.14 5.66
CA GLY A 57 -0.13 -15.44 7.05
C GLY A 57 0.69 -14.36 7.75
N ASP A 58 1.08 -14.65 8.99
CA ASP A 58 1.79 -13.70 9.84
C ASP A 58 3.14 -13.27 9.25
N SER A 59 3.86 -14.17 8.58
CA SER A 59 5.13 -13.82 7.93
C SER A 59 4.97 -12.75 6.87
N GLU A 60 3.88 -12.79 6.09
CA GLU A 60 3.60 -11.76 5.10
C GLU A 60 3.22 -10.43 5.78
N TYR A 61 2.49 -10.50 6.89
CA TYR A 61 2.18 -9.30 7.67
C TYR A 61 3.46 -8.64 8.19
N GLN A 62 4.40 -9.43 8.72
CA GLN A 62 5.67 -8.90 9.19
C GLN A 62 6.47 -8.22 8.07
N CYS A 63 6.49 -8.80 6.89
CA CYS A 63 7.11 -8.16 5.72
C CYS A 63 6.46 -6.83 5.38
N LEU A 64 5.14 -6.76 5.45
CA LEU A 64 4.41 -5.51 5.21
C LEU A 64 4.75 -4.45 6.27
N VAL A 65 4.84 -4.84 7.52
CA VAL A 65 5.25 -3.93 8.61
C VAL A 65 6.63 -3.34 8.31
N LEU A 66 7.60 -4.18 7.94
CA LEU A 66 8.95 -3.74 7.60
C LEU A 66 8.96 -2.81 6.39
N LEU A 67 8.23 -3.17 5.34
CA LEU A 67 8.18 -2.41 4.10
C LEU A 67 7.64 -0.99 4.35
N TRP A 68 6.50 -0.88 5.01
CA TRP A 68 5.86 0.41 5.23
C TRP A 68 6.45 1.20 6.39
N ASN A 69 7.17 0.57 7.30
CA ASN A 69 8.04 1.29 8.24
C ASN A 69 9.11 2.06 7.47
N ARG A 70 9.70 1.43 6.46
CA ARG A 70 10.71 2.05 5.61
C ARG A 70 10.13 3.19 4.77
N GLU A 71 8.93 3.00 4.23
CA GLU A 71 8.31 4.00 3.35
C GLU A 71 7.83 5.25 4.10
N SER A 72 7.12 5.08 5.20
CA SER A 72 6.40 6.18 5.84
C SER A 72 6.36 6.08 7.37
N GLN A 73 6.94 5.03 7.95
CA GLN A 73 6.73 4.69 9.36
C GLN A 73 5.24 4.56 9.69
N TRP A 74 4.47 4.05 8.72
CA TRP A 74 3.02 3.89 8.82
C TRP A 74 2.25 5.19 9.07
N ASN A 75 2.82 6.33 8.71
CA ASN A 75 2.17 7.62 8.86
C ASN A 75 1.27 7.91 7.65
N PRO A 76 -0.07 7.99 7.83
CA PRO A 76 -0.97 8.24 6.72
C PRO A 76 -0.83 9.63 6.09
N TYR A 77 -0.12 10.54 6.75
CA TYR A 77 0.12 11.90 6.26
C TYR A 77 1.54 12.10 5.74
N ALA A 78 2.36 11.04 5.71
CA ALA A 78 3.73 11.16 5.21
C ALA A 78 3.74 11.57 3.74
N GLU A 79 4.53 12.58 3.42
CA GLU A 79 4.66 13.08 2.05
C GLU A 79 6.13 13.34 1.76
N ASN A 80 6.63 12.80 0.65
CA ASN A 80 7.98 13.06 0.21
C ASN A 80 8.02 14.39 -0.55
N ALA A 81 8.76 15.37 -0.03
CA ALA A 81 8.81 16.72 -0.59
C ALA A 81 9.37 16.75 -2.01
N SER A 82 10.25 15.80 -2.35
CA SER A 82 10.89 15.74 -3.67
C SER A 82 10.00 15.10 -4.72
N SER A 83 9.32 14.00 -4.38
CA SER A 83 8.57 13.19 -5.34
C SER A 83 7.07 13.40 -5.28
N GLY A 84 6.54 13.84 -4.13
CA GLY A 84 5.11 13.88 -3.89
C GLY A 84 4.49 12.54 -3.51
N ALA A 85 5.32 11.50 -3.31
CA ALA A 85 4.84 10.21 -2.80
C ALA A 85 4.12 10.43 -1.46
N TYR A 86 2.96 9.79 -1.28
CA TYR A 86 2.05 10.12 -0.19
C TYR A 86 1.53 8.90 0.54
N GLY A 87 1.36 9.07 1.86
CA GLY A 87 0.65 8.14 2.72
C GLY A 87 1.48 6.93 3.13
N ILE A 88 0.81 5.98 3.77
CA ILE A 88 1.45 4.76 4.32
C ILE A 88 2.24 4.02 3.24
N PRO A 89 1.67 3.72 2.05
CA PRO A 89 2.40 2.99 1.02
C PRO A 89 3.32 3.86 0.16
N GLN A 90 3.29 5.17 0.33
CA GLN A 90 4.01 6.13 -0.49
C GLN A 90 3.64 6.01 -1.97
N SER A 91 2.33 6.14 -2.23
CA SER A 91 1.78 6.15 -3.58
C SER A 91 2.32 7.30 -4.40
N LEU A 92 2.69 7.04 -5.65
CA LEU A 92 3.27 8.04 -6.54
C LEU A 92 2.54 8.06 -7.90
N PRO A 93 1.74 9.08 -8.18
CA PRO A 93 1.29 10.13 -7.25
C PRO A 93 0.31 9.60 -6.21
N GLY A 94 0.17 10.34 -5.11
CA GLY A 94 -0.77 9.98 -4.05
C GLY A 94 -2.19 9.78 -4.53
N SER A 95 -2.62 10.57 -5.50
CA SER A 95 -3.97 10.52 -6.07
C SER A 95 -4.35 9.18 -6.70
N LYS A 96 -3.41 8.29 -6.98
CA LYS A 96 -3.71 6.92 -7.42
C LYS A 96 -4.54 6.17 -6.39
N MET A 97 -4.38 6.50 -5.11
CA MET A 97 -5.15 5.89 -4.02
C MET A 97 -6.65 6.22 -4.07
N ALA A 98 -7.06 7.20 -4.87
CA ALA A 98 -8.47 7.52 -5.06
C ALA A 98 -9.27 6.34 -5.64
N SER A 99 -8.61 5.41 -6.33
CA SER A 99 -9.25 4.18 -6.82
C SER A 99 -9.75 3.28 -5.69
N ALA A 100 -9.18 3.41 -4.49
CA ALA A 100 -9.59 2.65 -3.31
C ALA A 100 -10.59 3.41 -2.43
N GLY A 101 -10.70 4.73 -2.59
CA GLY A 101 -11.65 5.54 -1.84
C GLY A 101 -11.36 7.03 -1.97
N ALA A 102 -12.40 7.85 -1.96
CA ALA A 102 -12.28 9.31 -2.07
C ALA A 102 -11.56 9.93 -0.86
N ASP A 103 -11.57 9.25 0.28
CA ASP A 103 -10.95 9.67 1.54
C ASP A 103 -9.47 9.27 1.69
N TRP A 104 -8.82 8.95 0.59
CA TRP A 104 -7.45 8.42 0.58
C TRP A 104 -6.42 9.31 1.28
N ARG A 105 -6.66 10.61 1.37
CA ARG A 105 -5.72 11.54 2.01
C ARG A 105 -5.66 11.40 3.52
N THR A 106 -6.73 10.93 4.15
CA THR A 106 -6.89 10.96 5.59
C THR A 106 -7.21 9.61 6.21
N ASN A 107 -7.68 8.64 5.43
CA ASN A 107 -8.09 7.35 5.95
C ASN A 107 -7.03 6.27 5.72
N PRO A 108 -6.35 5.81 6.78
CA PRO A 108 -5.33 4.77 6.65
C PRO A 108 -5.89 3.45 6.10
N ILE A 109 -7.15 3.13 6.34
CA ILE A 109 -7.76 1.91 5.80
C ILE A 109 -7.78 1.95 4.28
N THR A 110 -8.18 3.07 3.70
CA THR A 110 -8.18 3.28 2.25
C THR A 110 -6.77 3.15 1.68
N GLN A 111 -5.78 3.75 2.34
CA GLN A 111 -4.38 3.69 1.93
C GLN A 111 -3.83 2.27 2.01
N ILE A 112 -4.14 1.55 3.08
CA ILE A 112 -3.72 0.15 3.27
C ILE A 112 -4.31 -0.74 2.19
N ASN A 113 -5.60 -0.61 1.91
CA ASN A 113 -6.28 -1.38 0.86
C ASN A 113 -5.65 -1.13 -0.51
N TRP A 114 -5.37 0.13 -0.83
CA TRP A 114 -4.70 0.45 -2.10
C TRP A 114 -3.31 -0.20 -2.16
N GLY A 115 -2.55 -0.07 -1.09
CA GLY A 115 -1.18 -0.60 -1.01
C GLY A 115 -1.13 -2.12 -1.12
N ILE A 116 -2.08 -2.82 -0.49
CA ILE A 116 -2.21 -4.28 -0.62
C ILE A 116 -2.50 -4.65 -2.07
N GLY A 117 -3.42 -3.94 -2.73
CA GLY A 117 -3.73 -4.15 -4.14
C GLY A 117 -2.52 -3.91 -5.04
N TYR A 118 -1.76 -2.87 -4.77
CA TYR A 118 -0.52 -2.56 -5.50
C TYR A 118 0.50 -3.69 -5.36
N ILE A 119 0.76 -4.13 -4.13
CA ILE A 119 1.71 -5.22 -3.84
C ILE A 119 1.26 -6.51 -4.53
N LYS A 120 -0.01 -6.85 -4.41
CA LYS A 120 -0.57 -8.07 -4.99
C LYS A 120 -0.44 -8.08 -6.50
N GLY A 121 -0.74 -6.95 -7.14
CA GLY A 121 -0.69 -6.84 -8.60
C GLY A 121 0.73 -6.81 -9.15
N ARG A 122 1.68 -6.23 -8.42
CA ARG A 122 3.05 -6.02 -8.91
C ARG A 122 4.03 -7.07 -8.41
N TYR A 123 3.93 -7.50 -7.16
CA TYR A 123 4.91 -8.37 -6.53
C TYR A 123 4.34 -9.71 -6.09
N GLY A 124 3.04 -9.83 -6.01
CA GLY A 124 2.35 -11.03 -5.56
C GLY A 124 2.15 -11.08 -4.06
N THR A 125 3.19 -10.80 -3.26
CA THR A 125 3.13 -10.86 -1.80
C THR A 125 3.95 -9.73 -1.16
N PRO A 126 3.63 -9.36 0.10
CA PRO A 126 4.43 -8.39 0.85
C PRO A 126 5.91 -8.77 0.99
N CYS A 127 6.21 -10.05 1.22
CA CYS A 127 7.61 -10.47 1.35
C CYS A 127 8.37 -10.33 0.04
N SER A 128 7.73 -10.56 -1.11
CA SER A 128 8.35 -10.31 -2.41
C SER A 128 8.61 -8.81 -2.62
N ALA A 129 7.67 -7.96 -2.23
CA ALA A 129 7.84 -6.51 -2.29
C ALA A 129 8.96 -6.04 -1.36
N TRP A 130 9.03 -6.59 -0.16
CA TRP A 130 10.09 -6.28 0.80
C TRP A 130 11.47 -6.69 0.27
N ALA A 131 11.58 -7.87 -0.33
CA ALA A 131 12.82 -8.35 -0.92
C ALA A 131 13.29 -7.41 -2.05
N HIS A 132 12.36 -6.96 -2.91
CA HIS A 132 12.67 -6.01 -3.98
C HIS A 132 13.14 -4.66 -3.39
N SER A 133 12.42 -4.14 -2.41
CA SER A 133 12.77 -2.87 -1.75
C SER A 133 14.13 -2.95 -1.07
N SER A 134 14.45 -4.09 -0.43
CA SER A 134 15.74 -4.30 0.22
C SER A 134 16.88 -4.36 -0.78
N ALA A 135 16.64 -4.91 -1.98
CA ALA A 135 17.65 -5.06 -3.02
C ALA A 135 17.93 -3.75 -3.77
N VAL A 136 16.90 -2.95 -4.05
CA VAL A 136 17.02 -1.80 -4.95
C VAL A 136 16.64 -0.45 -4.32
N GLY A 137 16.09 -0.45 -3.12
CA GLY A 137 15.76 0.77 -2.38
C GLY A 137 14.38 1.37 -2.64
N TRP A 138 13.53 0.71 -3.46
CA TRP A 138 12.16 1.15 -3.76
C TRP A 138 11.28 -0.06 -4.07
N TYR A 139 9.98 0.20 -4.15
CA TYR A 139 9.05 -0.83 -4.59
C TYR A 139 7.89 -0.24 -5.37
#